data_6dd0d1565b05a91cf97b67b500215b00
#
_entry.id   6dd0d1565b05a91cf97b67b500215b00
#
_cell.length_a   1.000
_cell.length_b   1.000
_cell.length_c   1.000
_cell.angle_alpha   90.00
_cell.angle_beta   90.00
_cell.angle_gamma   90.00
#
_symmetry.space_group_name_H-M   'P 1'
#
loop_
_entity.id
_entity.type
_entity.pdbx_description
1 polymer ?
#
loop_
_entity_poly.entity_id
_entity_poly.type
_entity_poly.pdbx_seq_one_letter_code
_entity_poly.pdbx_strand_id
1 'polypeptide(L)'
;DALESLGVPTRVQTALTISQVAEPYIRRRALRHLEKERIVIFGGGTGNPFFSTDTAAALRALEVGAEVVLMAKNKVDGVYSDDPRKNPEAVRFDELTYLEVLNRGLQVMDTTAITLCMEAGLPIVVFDIFKPGALVGIIQGEKVGTLIH
;
A
#
# COMPACT_ATOMS: atom_id res chain seq x y z
N ASP A 1 -0.25 20.23 1.41
CA ASP A 1 -1.14 21.38 1.15
C ASP A 1 -2.59 20.96 0.85
N ALA A 2 -2.86 20.07 -0.18
CA ALA A 2 -4.24 19.73 -0.57
C ALA A 2 -5.09 19.15 0.57
N LEU A 3 -4.57 18.21 1.35
CA LEU A 3 -5.28 17.66 2.51
C LEU A 3 -5.46 18.70 3.62
N GLU A 4 -4.45 19.50 3.87
CA GLU A 4 -4.52 20.56 4.89
C GLU A 4 -5.50 21.67 4.50
N SER A 5 -5.66 21.99 3.21
CA SER A 5 -6.68 22.91 2.73
C SER A 5 -8.12 22.40 2.94
N LEU A 6 -8.28 21.07 3.10
CA LEU A 6 -9.53 20.42 3.48
C LEU A 6 -9.70 20.25 5.00
N GLY A 7 -8.80 20.83 5.79
CA GLY A 7 -8.83 20.71 7.25
C GLY A 7 -8.26 19.40 7.81
N VAL A 8 -7.59 18.60 6.99
CA VAL A 8 -7.01 17.31 7.40
C VAL A 8 -5.52 17.51 7.75
N PRO A 9 -5.13 17.43 9.05
CA PRO A 9 -3.75 17.62 9.46
C PRO A 9 -2.84 16.56 8.84
N THR A 10 -1.81 17.00 8.11
CA THR A 10 -0.92 16.12 7.35
C THR A 10 0.54 16.43 7.64
N ARG A 11 1.41 15.42 7.61
CA ARG A 11 2.87 15.57 7.69
C ARG A 11 3.54 14.75 6.60
N VAL A 12 4.64 15.29 6.08
CA VAL A 12 5.47 14.61 5.07
C VAL A 12 6.79 14.24 5.73
N GLN A 13 7.13 12.95 5.65
CA GLN A 13 8.43 12.44 6.07
C GLN A 13 9.14 11.78 4.89
N THR A 14 10.44 11.97 4.76
CA THR A 14 11.22 11.42 3.65
C THR A 14 12.38 10.57 4.14
N ALA A 15 12.64 9.47 3.42
CA ALA A 15 13.80 8.62 3.66
C ALA A 15 15.12 9.28 3.22
N LEU A 16 15.05 10.25 2.30
CA LEU A 16 16.20 11.06 1.86
C LEU A 16 16.18 12.39 2.60
N THR A 17 17.33 12.84 3.10
CA THR A 17 17.42 14.11 3.84
C THR A 17 17.29 15.29 2.89
N ILE A 18 16.13 15.94 2.90
CA ILE A 18 15.81 17.16 2.15
C ILE A 18 15.08 18.10 3.12
N SER A 19 15.82 18.65 4.06
CA SER A 19 15.26 19.39 5.20
C SER A 19 14.45 20.64 4.83
N GLN A 20 14.62 21.17 3.61
CA GLN A 20 13.83 22.31 3.11
C GLN A 20 12.42 21.90 2.65
N VAL A 21 12.15 20.60 2.46
CA VAL A 21 10.90 20.11 1.84
C VAL A 21 10.09 19.23 2.76
N ALA A 22 10.75 18.35 3.53
CA ALA A 22 10.07 17.35 4.36
C ALA A 22 10.90 17.00 5.61
N GLU A 23 10.23 16.51 6.63
CA GLU A 23 10.88 15.96 7.82
C GLU A 23 11.69 14.69 7.45
N PRO A 24 12.88 14.48 8.02
CA PRO A 24 13.54 13.19 7.90
C PRO A 24 12.67 12.11 8.56
N TYR A 25 12.57 10.94 7.90
CA TYR A 25 11.84 9.81 8.46
C TYR A 25 12.49 9.32 9.75
N ILE A 26 11.73 9.37 10.83
CA ILE A 26 12.08 8.77 12.13
C ILE A 26 10.81 8.05 12.61
N ARG A 27 10.88 6.72 12.77
CA ARG A 27 9.75 5.88 13.17
C ARG A 27 8.94 6.45 14.34
N ARG A 28 9.61 6.87 15.41
CA ARG A 28 8.93 7.45 16.60
C ARG A 28 8.18 8.74 16.31
N ARG A 29 8.65 9.54 15.36
CA ARG A 29 7.93 10.75 14.91
C ARG A 29 6.70 10.38 14.10
N ALA A 30 6.81 9.40 13.19
CA ALA A 30 5.68 8.90 12.44
C ALA A 30 4.57 8.41 13.38
N LEU A 31 4.90 7.54 14.33
CA LEU A 31 3.96 7.06 15.35
C LEU A 31 3.30 8.21 16.12
N ARG A 32 4.09 9.20 16.58
CA ARG A 32 3.52 10.35 17.27
C ARG A 32 2.62 11.24 16.41
N HIS A 33 2.84 11.27 15.10
CA HIS A 33 1.91 11.95 14.18
C HIS A 33 0.61 11.17 14.04
N LEU A 34 0.68 9.85 13.89
CA LEU A 34 -0.49 8.96 13.82
C LEU A 34 -1.30 8.99 15.12
N GLU A 35 -0.67 8.95 16.28
CA GLU A 35 -1.31 9.11 17.60
C GLU A 35 -2.07 10.44 17.72
N LYS A 36 -1.69 11.46 16.97
CA LYS A 36 -2.36 12.77 16.90
C LYS A 36 -3.36 12.85 15.75
N GLU A 37 -3.80 11.71 15.23
CA GLU A 37 -4.78 11.61 14.14
C GLU A 37 -4.37 12.40 12.88
N ARG A 38 -3.07 12.43 12.58
CA ARG A 38 -2.52 13.06 11.38
C ARG A 38 -2.31 12.03 10.28
N ILE A 39 -2.54 12.44 9.04
CA ILE A 39 -2.06 11.68 7.89
C ILE A 39 -0.55 11.88 7.77
N VAL A 40 0.19 10.78 7.61
CA VAL A 40 1.63 10.82 7.36
C VAL A 40 1.91 10.34 5.95
N ILE A 41 2.56 11.18 5.15
CA ILE A 41 2.99 10.86 3.81
C ILE A 41 4.47 10.48 3.86
N PHE A 42 4.80 9.28 3.43
CA PHE A 42 6.19 8.81 3.35
C PHE A 42 6.73 8.97 1.93
N GLY A 43 7.74 9.80 1.77
CA GLY A 43 8.42 10.05 0.51
C GLY A 43 9.82 9.42 0.46
N GLY A 44 10.40 9.32 -0.74
CA GLY A 44 11.77 8.86 -0.94
C GLY A 44 11.96 7.34 -0.83
N GLY A 45 10.89 6.56 -0.85
CA GLY A 45 10.97 5.09 -0.80
C GLY A 45 11.63 4.56 0.48
N THR A 46 12.57 3.63 0.35
CA THR A 46 13.43 3.15 1.44
C THR A 46 14.62 4.06 1.69
N GLY A 47 14.95 4.95 0.78
CA GLY A 47 16.21 5.71 0.75
C GLY A 47 17.40 4.91 0.24
N ASN A 48 17.21 3.66 -0.15
CA ASN A 48 18.24 2.77 -0.68
C ASN A 48 17.96 2.42 -2.14
N PRO A 49 18.99 2.37 -3.00
CA PRO A 49 18.84 1.89 -4.37
C PRO A 49 18.46 0.40 -4.36
N PHE A 50 17.91 -0.08 -5.49
CA PHE A 50 17.50 -1.48 -5.71
C PHE A 50 16.25 -1.94 -4.93
N PHE A 51 15.66 -1.12 -4.06
CA PHE A 51 14.38 -1.40 -3.44
C PHE A 51 13.27 -0.62 -4.11
N SER A 52 12.16 -1.29 -4.36
CA SER A 52 10.97 -0.69 -4.96
C SER A 52 10.17 0.16 -3.96
N THR A 53 9.21 0.92 -4.48
CA THR A 53 8.22 1.61 -3.63
C THR A 53 7.26 0.63 -2.96
N ASP A 54 7.04 -0.55 -3.53
CA ASP A 54 6.23 -1.61 -2.92
C ASP A 54 6.90 -2.14 -1.65
N THR A 55 8.21 -2.42 -1.72
CA THR A 55 9.02 -2.78 -0.54
C THR A 55 8.99 -1.66 0.50
N ALA A 56 9.09 -0.40 0.07
CA ALA A 56 9.01 0.72 1.00
C ALA A 56 7.65 0.81 1.69
N ALA A 57 6.55 0.57 0.97
CA ALA A 57 5.21 0.57 1.54
C ALA A 57 5.03 -0.53 2.60
N ALA A 58 5.45 -1.76 2.29
CA ALA A 58 5.43 -2.87 3.24
C ALA A 58 6.27 -2.56 4.49
N LEU A 59 7.51 -2.07 4.31
CA LEU A 59 8.40 -1.71 5.41
C LEU A 59 7.79 -0.62 6.31
N ARG A 60 7.26 0.47 5.73
CA ARG A 60 6.63 1.55 6.51
C ARG A 60 5.39 1.07 7.24
N ALA A 61 4.55 0.24 6.60
CA ALA A 61 3.38 -0.34 7.24
C ALA A 61 3.75 -1.13 8.50
N LEU A 62 4.78 -1.98 8.42
CA LEU A 62 5.29 -2.75 9.56
C LEU A 62 5.87 -1.84 10.65
N GLU A 63 6.67 -0.85 10.29
CA GLU A 63 7.31 0.06 11.22
C GLU A 63 6.30 0.90 12.02
N VAL A 64 5.18 1.26 11.41
CA VAL A 64 4.13 2.05 12.09
C VAL A 64 3.02 1.20 12.69
N GLY A 65 3.05 -0.12 12.51
CA GLY A 65 2.03 -1.04 13.03
C GLY A 65 0.70 -0.91 12.30
N ALA A 66 0.73 -0.75 10.97
CA ALA A 66 -0.49 -0.72 10.17
C ALA A 66 -1.21 -2.08 10.20
N GLU A 67 -2.53 -2.06 10.13
CA GLU A 67 -3.38 -3.26 10.16
C GLU A 67 -3.58 -3.85 8.76
N VAL A 68 -3.34 -3.05 7.71
CA VAL A 68 -3.53 -3.46 6.31
C VAL A 68 -2.69 -2.57 5.38
N VAL A 69 -2.26 -3.12 4.25
CA VAL A 69 -1.69 -2.36 3.14
C VAL A 69 -2.75 -2.23 2.04
N LEU A 70 -3.11 -1.01 1.67
CA LEU A 70 -3.99 -0.74 0.54
C LEU A 70 -3.13 -0.47 -0.71
N MET A 71 -3.08 -1.45 -1.61
CA MET A 71 -2.33 -1.38 -2.86
C MET A 71 -3.20 -0.81 -3.97
N ALA A 72 -3.08 0.48 -4.19
CA ALA A 72 -3.83 1.19 -5.22
C ALA A 72 -3.22 0.96 -6.60
N LYS A 73 -4.00 0.40 -7.52
CA LYS A 73 -3.61 0.20 -8.93
C LYS A 73 -4.33 1.21 -9.83
N ASN A 74 -3.84 1.36 -11.05
CA ASN A 74 -4.44 2.21 -12.07
C ASN A 74 -5.25 1.36 -13.05
N LYS A 75 -6.57 1.49 -13.02
CA LYS A 75 -7.52 0.79 -13.91
C LYS A 75 -7.44 -0.74 -13.83
N VAL A 76 -7.04 -1.27 -12.68
CA VAL A 76 -7.06 -2.70 -12.38
C VAL A 76 -7.65 -2.86 -10.98
N ASP A 77 -8.83 -3.45 -10.90
CA ASP A 77 -9.64 -3.47 -9.69
C ASP A 77 -9.41 -4.69 -8.79
N GLY A 78 -8.28 -5.36 -8.96
CA GLY A 78 -7.89 -6.51 -8.15
C GLY A 78 -6.79 -7.35 -8.81
N VAL A 79 -6.59 -8.55 -8.33
CA VAL A 79 -5.64 -9.54 -8.88
C VAL A 79 -6.39 -10.51 -9.76
N TYR A 80 -5.86 -10.78 -10.95
CA TYR A 80 -6.44 -11.64 -11.96
C TYR A 80 -5.58 -12.88 -12.22
N SER A 81 -6.22 -13.93 -12.75
CA SER A 81 -5.53 -15.16 -13.15
C SER A 81 -4.52 -14.95 -14.30
N ASP A 82 -4.71 -13.90 -15.09
CA ASP A 82 -3.87 -13.46 -16.19
C ASP A 82 -4.08 -11.95 -16.43
N ASP A 83 -3.33 -11.32 -17.33
CA ASP A 83 -3.52 -9.91 -17.67
C ASP A 83 -4.89 -9.69 -18.36
N PRO A 84 -5.87 -9.05 -17.71
CA PRO A 84 -7.21 -8.88 -18.28
C PRO A 84 -7.23 -8.00 -19.52
N ARG A 85 -6.15 -7.26 -19.80
CA ARG A 85 -6.02 -6.46 -21.04
C ARG A 85 -5.65 -7.31 -22.25
N LYS A 86 -5.06 -8.49 -22.01
CA LYS A 86 -4.61 -9.42 -23.05
C LYS A 86 -5.50 -10.64 -23.15
N ASN A 87 -6.03 -11.08 -22.03
CA ASN A 87 -6.86 -12.27 -21.94
C ASN A 87 -8.26 -11.92 -21.40
N PRO A 88 -9.29 -11.88 -22.25
CA PRO A 88 -10.66 -11.62 -21.83
C PRO A 88 -11.25 -12.67 -20.87
N GLU A 89 -10.68 -13.89 -20.85
CA GLU A 89 -11.08 -14.99 -19.95
C GLU A 89 -10.41 -14.90 -18.57
N ALA A 90 -9.59 -13.86 -18.32
CA ALA A 90 -8.95 -13.66 -17.03
C ALA A 90 -9.99 -13.43 -15.94
N VAL A 91 -9.92 -14.23 -14.89
CA VAL A 91 -10.85 -14.17 -13.76
C VAL A 91 -10.20 -13.43 -12.61
N ARG A 92 -10.92 -12.46 -12.05
CA ARG A 92 -10.48 -11.76 -10.84
C ARG A 92 -10.66 -12.66 -9.62
N PHE A 93 -9.67 -12.65 -8.74
CA PHE A 93 -9.75 -13.28 -7.43
C PHE A 93 -10.35 -12.32 -6.41
N ASP A 94 -11.27 -12.79 -5.58
CA ASP A 94 -11.76 -12.00 -4.44
C ASP A 94 -10.79 -12.09 -3.26
N GLU A 95 -10.13 -13.26 -3.10
CA GLU A 95 -9.24 -13.56 -2.00
C GLU A 95 -8.13 -14.51 -2.46
N LEU A 96 -6.92 -14.32 -1.96
CA LEU A 96 -5.73 -15.12 -2.24
C LEU A 96 -4.88 -15.24 -0.98
N THR A 97 -4.23 -16.39 -0.80
CA THR A 97 -3.12 -16.47 0.15
C THR A 97 -1.83 -15.92 -0.45
N TYR A 98 -0.89 -15.49 0.39
CA TYR A 98 0.45 -15.07 -0.07
C TYR A 98 1.15 -16.16 -0.88
N LEU A 99 1.02 -17.43 -0.43
CA LEU A 99 1.62 -18.56 -1.13
C LEU A 99 1.02 -18.78 -2.52
N GLU A 100 -0.28 -18.57 -2.70
CA GLU A 100 -0.90 -18.62 -4.03
C GLU A 100 -0.36 -17.54 -4.95
N VAL A 101 -0.19 -16.30 -4.45
CA VAL A 101 0.40 -15.20 -5.22
C VAL A 101 1.80 -15.57 -5.68
N LEU A 102 2.66 -16.07 -4.77
CA LEU A 102 4.03 -16.45 -5.06
C LEU A 102 4.12 -17.65 -6.01
N ASN A 103 3.37 -18.73 -5.73
CA ASN A 103 3.43 -19.97 -6.51
C ASN A 103 2.87 -19.81 -7.93
N ARG A 104 1.88 -18.96 -8.11
CA ARG A 104 1.30 -18.67 -9.42
C ARG A 104 2.04 -17.55 -10.16
N GLY A 105 3.03 -16.89 -9.52
CA GLY A 105 3.77 -15.78 -10.11
C GLY A 105 2.89 -14.58 -10.45
N LEU A 106 1.84 -14.33 -9.66
CA LEU A 106 0.92 -13.22 -9.90
C LEU A 106 1.61 -11.88 -9.63
N GLN A 107 1.53 -10.98 -10.61
CA GLN A 107 2.21 -9.68 -10.54
C GLN A 107 1.38 -8.66 -9.75
N VAL A 108 1.41 -8.77 -8.44
CA VAL A 108 0.73 -7.85 -7.52
C VAL A 108 1.65 -6.71 -7.11
N MET A 109 2.76 -7.07 -6.50
CA MET A 109 3.86 -6.22 -6.06
C MET A 109 5.15 -7.04 -6.14
N ASP A 110 6.31 -6.44 -5.85
CA ASP A 110 7.54 -7.23 -5.88
C ASP A 110 7.58 -8.32 -4.79
N THR A 111 8.36 -9.37 -5.05
CA THR A 111 8.46 -10.55 -4.18
C THR A 111 8.93 -10.19 -2.77
N THR A 112 9.83 -9.20 -2.63
CA THR A 112 10.34 -8.75 -1.33
C THR A 112 9.22 -8.16 -0.48
N ALA A 113 8.36 -7.33 -1.08
CA ALA A 113 7.22 -6.74 -0.40
C ALA A 113 6.19 -7.79 0.01
N ILE A 114 5.85 -8.73 -0.88
CA ILE A 114 4.95 -9.86 -0.57
C ILE A 114 5.50 -10.68 0.60
N THR A 115 6.80 -11.02 0.58
CA THR A 115 7.42 -11.83 1.64
C THR A 115 7.42 -11.10 2.98
N LEU A 116 7.70 -9.80 3.00
CA LEU A 116 7.62 -8.99 4.22
C LEU A 116 6.21 -8.99 4.82
N CYS A 117 5.19 -8.80 3.98
CA CYS A 117 3.80 -8.82 4.46
C CYS A 117 3.40 -10.22 4.95
N MET A 118 3.80 -11.28 4.24
CA MET A 118 3.54 -12.67 4.62
C MET A 118 4.15 -13.03 5.98
N GLU A 119 5.43 -12.72 6.20
CA GLU A 119 6.13 -13.02 7.46
C GLU A 119 5.51 -12.29 8.65
N ALA A 120 4.96 -11.13 8.43
CA ALA A 120 4.30 -10.32 9.45
C ALA A 120 2.79 -10.59 9.60
N GLY A 121 2.19 -11.37 8.71
CA GLY A 121 0.74 -11.56 8.66
C GLY A 121 -0.03 -10.26 8.37
N LEU A 122 0.59 -9.34 7.60
CA LEU A 122 0.01 -8.04 7.28
C LEU A 122 -0.82 -8.11 5.99
N PRO A 123 -2.16 -8.08 6.04
CA PRO A 123 -2.99 -8.24 4.86
C PRO A 123 -2.82 -7.12 3.85
N ILE A 124 -3.03 -7.45 2.57
CA ILE A 124 -2.94 -6.50 1.45
C ILE A 124 -4.29 -6.51 0.72
N VAL A 125 -4.83 -5.34 0.44
CA VAL A 125 -6.00 -5.18 -0.44
C VAL A 125 -5.58 -4.49 -1.72
N VAL A 126 -5.75 -5.18 -2.85
CA VAL A 126 -5.46 -4.64 -4.19
C VAL A 126 -6.73 -4.11 -4.81
N PHE A 127 -6.76 -2.85 -5.19
CA PHE A 127 -7.96 -2.19 -5.71
C PHE A 127 -7.66 -1.11 -6.76
N ASP A 128 -8.66 -0.68 -7.52
CA ASP A 128 -8.56 0.46 -8.43
C ASP A 128 -8.89 1.77 -7.70
N ILE A 129 -7.90 2.65 -7.57
CA ILE A 129 -8.07 3.94 -6.90
C ILE A 129 -8.98 4.91 -7.66
N PHE A 130 -9.11 4.73 -8.97
CA PHE A 130 -9.96 5.59 -9.82
C PHE A 130 -11.43 5.13 -9.85
N LYS A 131 -11.74 3.98 -9.28
CA LYS A 131 -13.12 3.53 -9.12
C LYS A 131 -13.80 4.34 -8.01
N PRO A 132 -14.82 5.15 -8.33
CA PRO A 132 -15.51 5.96 -7.33
C PRO A 132 -16.02 5.13 -6.15
N GLY A 133 -15.75 5.57 -4.94
CA GLY A 133 -16.19 4.89 -3.72
C GLY A 133 -15.36 3.68 -3.28
N ALA A 134 -14.41 3.18 -4.10
CA ALA A 134 -13.65 1.97 -3.78
C ALA A 134 -12.90 2.09 -2.44
N LEU A 135 -12.15 3.16 -2.22
CA LEU A 135 -11.42 3.38 -0.98
C LEU A 135 -12.36 3.48 0.24
N VAL A 136 -13.47 4.21 0.08
CA VAL A 136 -14.46 4.37 1.15
C VAL A 136 -15.11 3.02 1.46
N GLY A 137 -15.50 2.25 0.45
CA GLY A 137 -16.05 0.90 0.63
C GLY A 137 -15.10 -0.03 1.39
N ILE A 138 -13.80 -0.03 1.06
CA ILE A 138 -12.79 -0.84 1.78
C ILE A 138 -12.76 -0.44 3.27
N ILE A 139 -12.71 0.86 3.57
CA ILE A 139 -12.68 1.35 4.96
C ILE A 139 -13.98 0.98 5.72
N GLN A 140 -15.11 0.90 5.02
CA GLN A 140 -16.40 0.47 5.59
C GLN A 140 -16.57 -1.06 5.68
N GLY A 141 -15.56 -1.84 5.26
CA GLY A 141 -15.56 -3.30 5.31
C GLY A 141 -16.25 -3.98 4.14
N GLU A 142 -16.51 -3.25 3.04
CA GLU A 142 -17.04 -3.85 1.82
C GLU A 142 -15.96 -4.68 1.11
N LYS A 143 -16.37 -5.77 0.46
CA LYS A 143 -15.47 -6.60 -0.35
C LYS A 143 -15.17 -5.94 -1.69
N VAL A 144 -14.20 -5.04 -1.68
CA VAL A 144 -13.73 -4.32 -2.88
C VAL A 144 -12.32 -4.79 -3.22
N GLY A 145 -12.09 -5.16 -4.48
CA GLY A 145 -10.77 -5.58 -4.93
C GLY A 145 -10.45 -7.04 -4.61
N THR A 146 -9.19 -7.32 -4.34
CA THR A 146 -8.67 -8.64 -3.94
C THR A 146 -7.96 -8.52 -2.60
N LEU A 147 -8.36 -9.34 -1.63
CA LEU A 147 -7.68 -9.48 -0.35
C LEU A 147 -6.57 -10.54 -0.46
N ILE A 148 -5.37 -10.24 0.04
CA ILE A 148 -4.24 -11.18 0.15
C ILE A 148 -3.85 -11.29 1.62
N HIS A 149 -3.78 -12.53 2.12
CA HIS A 149 -3.50 -12.82 3.55
C HIS A 149 -2.80 -14.16 3.76
#